data_08b286585305a3c09c2391e1d56b4c4d
#
_entry.id   08b286585305a3c09c2391e1d56b4c4d
#
_cell.length_a   1.000
_cell.length_b   1.000
_cell.length_c   1.000
_cell.angle_alpha   90.00
_cell.angle_beta   90.00
_cell.angle_gamma   90.00
#
_symmetry.space_group_name_H-M   'P 1'
#
loop_
_entity.id
_entity.type
_entity.pdbx_description
1 polymer ?
#
loop_
_entity_poly.entity_id
_entity_poly.type
_entity_poly.pdbx_seq_one_letter_code
_entity_poly.pdbx_strand_id
1 'polypeptide(L)'
;LIIYYAIGNKIPNKFGGVKFRRILVKNIFKECGKNVNISENVYFGTGKNIVLYNNAGIGSGTKIFGNGNVTIGSHVTMGPEVMIITGDHKIEWSENGEMINNRIIGDVKVGNYTYIGARVTILQGVTIGEKSIVGACSLVNKNVDNKCLYAGVPAKKIRDI
;
A
#
# COMPACT_ATOMS: atom_id res chain seq x y z
N LEU A 1 -12.48 14.05 3.69
CA LEU A 1 -11.10 14.06 3.18
C LEU A 1 -10.30 15.26 3.71
N ILE A 2 -10.85 16.48 3.64
CA ILE A 2 -10.18 17.71 4.16
C ILE A 2 -9.82 17.54 5.63
N ILE A 3 -10.76 17.13 6.47
CA ILE A 3 -10.53 16.93 7.92
C ILE A 3 -9.45 15.87 8.16
N TYR A 4 -9.37 14.83 7.32
CA TYR A 4 -8.33 13.82 7.43
C TYR A 4 -6.95 14.45 7.22
N TYR A 5 -6.72 15.14 6.11
CA TYR A 5 -5.40 15.69 5.79
C TYR A 5 -5.00 16.90 6.61
N ALA A 6 -5.96 17.78 6.95
CA ALA A 6 -5.65 18.98 7.71
C ALA A 6 -5.37 18.67 9.20
N ILE A 7 -6.10 17.73 9.78
CA ILE A 7 -6.08 17.47 11.23
C ILE A 7 -5.74 16.02 11.53
N GLY A 8 -6.58 15.07 11.10
CA GLY A 8 -6.50 13.65 11.51
C GLY A 8 -5.16 13.00 11.22
N ASN A 9 -4.59 13.32 10.08
CA ASN A 9 -3.31 12.74 9.63
C ASN A 9 -2.11 13.19 10.48
N LYS A 10 -2.23 14.28 11.20
CA LYS A 10 -1.16 14.87 12.03
C LYS A 10 -1.26 14.52 13.51
N ILE A 11 -2.40 14.00 13.97
CA ILE A 11 -2.56 13.62 15.39
C ILE A 11 -1.72 12.37 15.65
N PRO A 12 -0.75 12.39 16.61
CA PRO A 12 0.06 11.24 16.94
C PRO A 12 -0.79 10.03 17.39
N ASN A 13 -0.32 8.83 17.08
CA ASN A 13 -1.01 7.58 17.39
C ASN A 13 -1.39 7.45 18.87
N LYS A 14 -0.45 7.78 19.76
CA LYS A 14 -0.61 7.70 21.22
C LYS A 14 -1.63 8.69 21.82
N PHE A 15 -2.00 9.73 21.10
CA PHE A 15 -3.02 10.71 21.53
C PHE A 15 -4.40 10.45 20.94
N GLY A 16 -4.72 9.19 20.61
CA GLY A 16 -6.02 8.82 20.07
C GLY A 16 -6.12 9.00 18.55
N GLY A 17 -5.03 9.39 17.88
CA GLY A 17 -5.01 9.64 16.44
C GLY A 17 -5.49 8.44 15.62
N VAL A 18 -5.14 7.21 16.00
CA VAL A 18 -5.61 5.98 15.33
C VAL A 18 -7.14 5.86 15.37
N LYS A 19 -7.75 6.10 16.54
CA LYS A 19 -9.22 6.02 16.68
C LYS A 19 -9.91 7.08 15.82
N PHE A 20 -9.37 8.30 15.83
CA PHE A 20 -9.91 9.40 15.04
C PHE A 20 -9.80 9.13 13.53
N ARG A 21 -8.63 8.73 13.04
CA ARG A 21 -8.43 8.36 11.62
C ARG A 21 -9.32 7.20 11.19
N ARG A 22 -9.49 6.18 12.04
CA ARG A 22 -10.41 5.06 11.78
C ARG A 22 -11.85 5.51 11.51
N ILE A 23 -12.34 6.50 12.26
CA ILE A 23 -13.67 7.06 12.03
C ILE A 23 -13.74 7.76 10.68
N LEU A 24 -12.74 8.58 10.35
CA LEU A 24 -12.71 9.34 9.11
C LEU A 24 -12.62 8.44 7.87
N VAL A 25 -11.73 7.42 7.88
CA VAL A 25 -11.50 6.58 6.70
C VAL A 25 -12.67 5.67 6.36
N LYS A 26 -13.56 5.36 7.29
CA LYS A 26 -14.80 4.61 7.02
C LYS A 26 -15.68 5.24 5.95
N ASN A 27 -15.65 6.57 5.86
CA ASN A 27 -16.43 7.33 4.87
C ASN A 27 -15.58 7.83 3.69
N ILE A 28 -14.29 7.51 3.67
CA ILE A 28 -13.35 7.93 2.62
C ILE A 28 -13.01 6.74 1.73
N PHE A 29 -12.70 5.59 2.30
CA PHE A 29 -12.32 4.40 1.56
C PHE A 29 -13.52 3.71 0.92
N LYS A 30 -13.27 2.99 -0.17
CA LYS A 30 -14.28 2.19 -0.86
C LYS A 30 -14.91 1.17 0.09
N GLU A 31 -14.05 0.48 0.86
CA GLU A 31 -14.46 -0.43 1.93
C GLU A 31 -13.50 -0.31 3.11
N CYS A 32 -14.03 -0.37 4.32
CA CYS A 32 -13.24 -0.27 5.53
C CYS A 32 -13.77 -1.24 6.60
N GLY A 33 -12.99 -2.27 6.87
CA GLY A 33 -13.29 -3.30 7.86
C GLY A 33 -13.25 -2.79 9.31
N LYS A 34 -13.50 -3.73 10.24
CA LYS A 34 -13.43 -3.44 11.68
C LYS A 34 -11.98 -3.36 12.15
N ASN A 35 -11.72 -2.55 13.18
CA ASN A 35 -10.44 -2.43 13.88
C ASN A 35 -9.23 -2.11 12.99
N VAL A 36 -9.42 -1.44 11.85
CA VAL A 36 -8.31 -1.01 11.02
C VAL A 36 -7.43 -0.01 11.77
N ASN A 37 -6.13 -0.07 11.51
CA ASN A 37 -5.14 0.82 12.10
C ASN A 37 -4.49 1.68 11.00
N ILE A 38 -4.82 2.97 10.96
CA ILE A 38 -4.18 3.94 10.08
C ILE A 38 -3.27 4.80 10.94
N SER A 39 -1.96 4.69 10.72
CA SER A 39 -0.98 5.51 11.43
C SER A 39 -0.95 6.96 10.91
N GLU A 40 -0.21 7.82 11.58
CA GLU A 40 -0.03 9.21 11.15
C GLU A 40 0.77 9.34 9.85
N ASN A 41 0.64 10.49 9.20
CA ASN A 41 1.35 10.87 7.98
C ASN A 41 1.13 9.93 6.77
N VAL A 42 -0.03 9.25 6.74
CA VAL A 42 -0.40 8.39 5.60
C VAL A 42 -1.04 9.23 4.50
N TYR A 43 -0.52 9.09 3.27
CA TYR A 43 -1.07 9.70 2.07
C TYR A 43 -1.72 8.64 1.16
N PHE A 44 -2.94 8.88 0.71
CA PHE A 44 -3.68 7.92 -0.14
C PHE A 44 -4.58 8.61 -1.20
N GLY A 45 -4.28 9.85 -1.54
CA GLY A 45 -5.08 10.61 -2.52
C GLY A 45 -6.54 10.77 -2.07
N THR A 46 -7.49 10.35 -2.91
CA THR A 46 -8.93 10.42 -2.58
C THR A 46 -9.42 9.28 -1.70
N GLY A 47 -8.71 8.15 -1.65
CA GLY A 47 -9.08 6.94 -0.92
C GLY A 47 -10.20 6.09 -1.53
N LYS A 48 -10.88 6.56 -2.58
CA LYS A 48 -12.05 5.90 -3.19
C LYS A 48 -11.75 4.54 -3.84
N ASN A 49 -10.49 4.24 -4.08
CA ASN A 49 -9.99 3.00 -4.67
C ASN A 49 -9.34 2.06 -3.65
N ILE A 50 -9.50 2.33 -2.35
CA ILE A 50 -8.87 1.56 -1.28
C ILE A 50 -9.90 0.68 -0.57
N VAL A 51 -9.54 -0.59 -0.40
CA VAL A 51 -10.26 -1.58 0.40
C VAL A 51 -9.34 -2.06 1.52
N LEU A 52 -9.77 -1.89 2.76
CA LEU A 52 -9.10 -2.46 3.92
C LEU A 52 -10.02 -3.49 4.61
N TYR A 53 -9.51 -4.68 4.81
CA TYR A 53 -10.22 -5.69 5.58
C TYR A 53 -9.95 -5.59 7.08
N ASN A 54 -10.60 -6.47 7.86
CA ASN A 54 -10.58 -6.40 9.32
C ASN A 54 -9.16 -6.48 9.90
N ASN A 55 -8.88 -5.67 10.91
CA ASN A 55 -7.60 -5.62 11.61
C ASN A 55 -6.38 -5.29 10.71
N ALA A 56 -6.61 -4.79 9.49
CA ALA A 56 -5.54 -4.35 8.61
C ALA A 56 -4.88 -3.06 9.13
N GLY A 57 -3.56 -2.97 8.98
CA GLY A 57 -2.76 -1.83 9.38
C GLY A 57 -2.05 -1.15 8.21
N ILE A 58 -2.05 0.17 8.20
CA ILE A 58 -1.21 1.01 7.33
C ILE A 58 -0.21 1.75 8.22
N GLY A 59 1.08 1.50 7.97
CA GLY A 59 2.18 2.07 8.74
C GLY A 59 2.34 3.59 8.57
N SER A 60 3.00 4.20 9.54
CA SER A 60 3.26 5.64 9.54
C SER A 60 4.06 6.08 8.31
N GLY A 61 3.71 7.22 7.73
CA GLY A 61 4.37 7.76 6.55
C GLY A 61 4.16 6.99 5.24
N THR A 62 3.29 5.97 5.24
CA THR A 62 2.94 5.22 4.02
C THR A 62 2.32 6.15 2.97
N LYS A 63 2.71 5.96 1.71
CA LYS A 63 2.20 6.73 0.58
C LYS A 63 1.62 5.79 -0.48
N ILE A 64 0.39 6.08 -0.91
CA ILE A 64 -0.30 5.33 -1.96
C ILE A 64 -0.53 6.29 -3.13
N PHE A 65 0.06 5.99 -4.28
CA PHE A 65 -0.03 6.80 -5.50
C PHE A 65 -0.67 6.03 -6.65
N GLY A 66 -1.30 6.78 -7.54
CA GLY A 66 -1.95 6.25 -8.74
C GLY A 66 -3.45 6.06 -8.56
N ASN A 67 -4.09 5.54 -9.62
CA ASN A 67 -5.54 5.42 -9.72
C ASN A 67 -6.04 3.96 -9.76
N GLY A 68 -5.13 2.97 -9.67
CA GLY A 68 -5.48 1.56 -9.53
C GLY A 68 -6.04 1.25 -8.14
N ASN A 69 -6.72 0.13 -8.01
CA ASN A 69 -7.27 -0.29 -6.73
C ASN A 69 -6.17 -0.82 -5.81
N VAL A 70 -6.33 -0.57 -4.50
CA VAL A 70 -5.48 -1.13 -3.46
C VAL A 70 -6.34 -1.94 -2.49
N THR A 71 -6.05 -3.22 -2.39
CA THR A 71 -6.73 -4.13 -1.46
C THR A 71 -5.73 -4.62 -0.41
N ILE A 72 -6.00 -4.34 0.86
CA ILE A 72 -5.20 -4.81 1.98
C ILE A 72 -6.02 -5.81 2.79
N GLY A 73 -5.54 -7.05 2.83
CA GLY A 73 -6.19 -8.18 3.49
C GLY A 73 -6.30 -8.05 5.01
N SER A 74 -7.05 -8.93 5.62
CA SER A 74 -7.24 -8.98 7.06
C SER A 74 -5.92 -9.28 7.79
N HIS A 75 -5.72 -8.64 8.95
CA HIS A 75 -4.53 -8.86 9.80
C HIS A 75 -3.19 -8.55 9.11
N VAL A 76 -3.20 -7.74 8.05
CA VAL A 76 -1.95 -7.24 7.46
C VAL A 76 -1.31 -6.25 8.42
N THR A 77 -0.02 -6.44 8.66
CA THR A 77 0.81 -5.49 9.40
C THR A 77 1.80 -4.83 8.44
N MET A 78 1.77 -3.52 8.37
CA MET A 78 2.63 -2.74 7.50
C MET A 78 3.56 -1.85 8.32
N GLY A 79 4.85 -1.94 8.05
CA GLY A 79 5.88 -1.07 8.63
C GLY A 79 5.75 0.38 8.16
N PRO A 80 6.56 1.29 8.69
CA PRO A 80 6.55 2.69 8.30
C PRO A 80 7.11 2.91 6.89
N GLU A 81 6.71 4.04 6.30
CA GLU A 81 7.25 4.57 5.05
C GLU A 81 7.12 3.62 3.84
N VAL A 82 6.10 2.75 3.83
CA VAL A 82 5.81 1.90 2.69
C VAL A 82 5.27 2.75 1.54
N MET A 83 5.69 2.45 0.30
CA MET A 83 5.20 3.09 -0.91
C MET A 83 4.43 2.07 -1.75
N ILE A 84 3.18 2.40 -2.09
CA ILE A 84 2.35 1.59 -3.01
C ILE A 84 2.10 2.45 -4.25
N ILE A 85 2.52 1.95 -5.41
CA ILE A 85 2.40 2.63 -6.69
C ILE A 85 1.44 1.83 -7.56
N THR A 86 0.27 2.39 -7.90
CA THR A 86 -0.76 1.74 -8.72
C THR A 86 -0.86 2.32 -10.11
N GLY A 87 0.06 3.18 -10.49
CA GLY A 87 0.12 3.76 -11.83
C GLY A 87 1.54 4.18 -12.19
N ASP A 88 1.86 4.05 -13.48
CA ASP A 88 3.16 4.37 -14.03
C ASP A 88 3.00 4.90 -15.45
N HIS A 89 4.09 5.19 -16.10
CA HIS A 89 4.16 5.64 -17.48
C HIS A 89 5.01 4.67 -18.31
N LYS A 90 4.43 4.12 -19.37
CA LYS A 90 5.18 3.39 -20.40
C LYS A 90 5.72 4.41 -21.40
N ILE A 91 7.01 4.63 -21.35
CA ILE A 91 7.70 5.51 -22.28
C ILE A 91 8.19 4.67 -23.45
N GLU A 92 7.79 5.07 -24.66
CA GLU A 92 8.23 4.49 -25.93
C GLU A 92 8.68 5.62 -26.87
N TRP A 93 9.45 5.29 -27.88
CA TRP A 93 9.92 6.25 -28.87
C TRP A 93 9.32 5.88 -30.21
N SER A 94 8.73 6.87 -30.90
CA SER A 94 8.24 6.71 -32.26
C SER A 94 9.42 6.57 -33.25
N GLU A 95 9.12 6.15 -34.47
CA GLU A 95 10.11 6.09 -35.54
C GLU A 95 10.78 7.45 -35.84
N ASN A 96 10.05 8.54 -35.57
CA ASN A 96 10.54 9.91 -35.73
C ASN A 96 11.28 10.45 -34.48
N GLY A 97 11.51 9.62 -33.46
CA GLY A 97 12.19 9.99 -32.23
C GLY A 97 11.34 10.79 -31.23
N GLU A 98 10.04 10.87 -31.40
CA GLU A 98 9.13 11.53 -30.49
C GLU A 98 8.78 10.60 -29.31
N MET A 99 8.72 11.15 -28.10
CA MET A 99 8.36 10.40 -26.90
C MET A 99 6.86 10.12 -26.87
N ILE A 100 6.51 8.83 -26.82
CA ILE A 100 5.15 8.35 -26.58
C ILE A 100 5.05 7.99 -25.09
N ASN A 101 4.14 8.63 -24.37
CA ASN A 101 3.95 8.44 -22.94
C ASN A 101 2.56 7.88 -22.66
N ASN A 102 2.45 6.58 -22.53
CA ASN A 102 1.22 5.87 -22.22
C ASN A 102 1.10 5.61 -20.73
N ARG A 103 -0.07 5.95 -20.15
CA ARG A 103 -0.34 5.67 -18.75
C ARG A 103 -0.66 4.20 -18.54
N ILE A 104 0.02 3.58 -17.58
CA ILE A 104 -0.24 2.21 -17.12
C ILE A 104 -0.88 2.29 -15.74
N ILE A 105 -1.94 1.49 -15.52
CA ILE A 105 -2.60 1.36 -14.22
C ILE A 105 -2.64 -0.12 -13.89
N GLY A 106 -2.30 -0.47 -12.65
CA GLY A 106 -2.37 -1.85 -12.16
C GLY A 106 -2.75 -1.89 -10.69
N ASP A 107 -3.68 -2.77 -10.34
CA ASP A 107 -4.14 -2.95 -8.97
C ASP A 107 -3.05 -3.59 -8.12
N VAL A 108 -3.00 -3.22 -6.83
CA VAL A 108 -2.14 -3.87 -5.83
C VAL A 108 -3.01 -4.60 -4.82
N LYS A 109 -2.66 -5.87 -4.55
CA LYS A 109 -3.34 -6.70 -3.56
C LYS A 109 -2.34 -7.24 -2.55
N VAL A 110 -2.66 -7.13 -1.26
CA VAL A 110 -1.89 -7.74 -0.17
C VAL A 110 -2.78 -8.75 0.54
N GLY A 111 -2.37 -10.01 0.55
CA GLY A 111 -3.09 -11.13 1.14
C GLY A 111 -3.18 -11.05 2.66
N ASN A 112 -4.07 -11.86 3.24
CA ASN A 112 -4.32 -11.91 4.68
C ASN A 112 -3.07 -12.33 5.47
N TYR A 113 -2.93 -11.83 6.71
CA TYR A 113 -1.86 -12.20 7.64
C TYR A 113 -0.44 -11.94 7.11
N THR A 114 -0.28 -11.01 6.18
CA THR A 114 0.99 -10.66 5.57
C THR A 114 1.69 -9.55 6.36
N TYR A 115 3.00 -9.64 6.47
CA TYR A 115 3.85 -8.61 7.05
C TYR A 115 4.65 -7.88 5.95
N ILE A 116 4.53 -6.57 5.90
CA ILE A 116 5.28 -5.70 4.99
C ILE A 116 6.27 -4.89 5.82
N GLY A 117 7.55 -5.08 5.58
CA GLY A 117 8.63 -4.37 6.27
C GLY A 117 8.63 -2.86 5.98
N ALA A 118 9.40 -2.11 6.77
CA ALA A 118 9.56 -0.67 6.58
C ALA A 118 10.18 -0.33 5.23
N ARG A 119 9.77 0.79 4.63
CA ARG A 119 10.32 1.31 3.36
C ARG A 119 10.22 0.35 2.17
N VAL A 120 9.28 -0.58 2.21
CA VAL A 120 8.99 -1.43 1.05
C VAL A 120 8.30 -0.60 -0.02
N THR A 121 8.72 -0.77 -1.27
CA THR A 121 8.03 -0.22 -2.45
C THR A 121 7.34 -1.35 -3.19
N ILE A 122 6.02 -1.21 -3.44
CA ILE A 122 5.20 -2.18 -4.17
C ILE A 122 4.73 -1.50 -5.46
N LEU A 123 5.07 -2.10 -6.60
CA LEU A 123 4.71 -1.56 -7.91
C LEU A 123 3.32 -2.03 -8.37
N GLN A 124 2.82 -1.37 -9.41
CA GLN A 124 1.52 -1.65 -10.02
C GLN A 124 1.41 -3.10 -10.51
N GLY A 125 0.21 -3.66 -10.39
CA GLY A 125 -0.12 -5.01 -10.83
C GLY A 125 0.34 -6.13 -9.88
N VAL A 126 1.01 -5.81 -8.76
CA VAL A 126 1.56 -6.79 -7.84
C VAL A 126 0.49 -7.35 -6.90
N THR A 127 0.48 -8.67 -6.76
CA THR A 127 -0.23 -9.39 -5.71
C THR A 127 0.78 -10.02 -4.74
N ILE A 128 0.67 -9.68 -3.46
CA ILE A 128 1.42 -10.31 -2.38
C ILE A 128 0.55 -11.38 -1.73
N GLY A 129 1.05 -12.60 -1.71
CA GLY A 129 0.33 -13.77 -1.19
C GLY A 129 0.08 -13.70 0.32
N GLU A 130 -0.83 -14.54 0.78
CA GLU A 130 -1.22 -14.64 2.19
C GLU A 130 -0.11 -15.23 3.06
N LYS A 131 -0.08 -14.81 4.33
CA LYS A 131 0.89 -15.30 5.33
C LYS A 131 2.34 -15.15 4.87
N SER A 132 2.63 -14.14 4.06
CA SER A 132 3.97 -13.87 3.53
C SER A 132 4.63 -12.72 4.26
N ILE A 133 5.94 -12.63 4.12
CA ILE A 133 6.76 -11.58 4.70
C ILE A 133 7.52 -10.89 3.57
N VAL A 134 7.47 -9.57 3.53
CA VAL A 134 8.35 -8.76 2.68
C VAL A 134 9.33 -8.02 3.58
N GLY A 135 10.63 -8.29 3.39
CA GLY A 135 11.71 -7.66 4.16
C GLY A 135 11.77 -6.15 3.92
N ALA A 136 12.26 -5.42 4.92
CA ALA A 136 12.39 -3.95 4.82
C ALA A 136 13.26 -3.52 3.63
N CYS A 137 13.00 -2.31 3.11
CA CYS A 137 13.72 -1.70 1.98
C CYS A 137 13.67 -2.50 0.67
N SER A 138 12.68 -3.37 0.50
CA SER A 138 12.52 -4.18 -0.72
C SER A 138 11.74 -3.47 -1.81
N LEU A 139 12.08 -3.75 -3.07
CA LEU A 139 11.31 -3.35 -4.25
C LEU A 139 10.54 -4.56 -4.80
N VAL A 140 9.22 -4.58 -4.59
CA VAL A 140 8.34 -5.65 -5.04
C VAL A 140 7.77 -5.28 -6.42
N ASN A 141 8.34 -5.84 -7.47
CA ASN A 141 7.97 -5.61 -8.87
C ASN A 141 7.37 -6.85 -9.56
N LYS A 142 7.19 -7.95 -8.80
CA LYS A 142 6.55 -9.19 -9.24
C LYS A 142 5.72 -9.75 -8.08
N ASN A 143 4.79 -10.65 -8.40
CA ASN A 143 3.98 -11.30 -7.39
C ASN A 143 4.83 -12.07 -6.37
N VAL A 144 4.36 -12.08 -5.14
CA VAL A 144 4.93 -12.80 -3.99
C VAL A 144 4.03 -14.00 -3.69
N ASP A 145 4.62 -15.18 -3.57
CA ASP A 145 3.90 -16.41 -3.25
C ASP A 145 3.33 -16.39 -1.82
N ASN A 146 2.35 -17.25 -1.56
CA ASN A 146 1.84 -17.47 -0.21
C ASN A 146 2.91 -18.10 0.69
N LYS A 147 2.91 -17.77 1.97
CA LYS A 147 3.78 -18.39 2.99
C LYS A 147 5.26 -18.35 2.64
N CYS A 148 5.72 -17.21 2.12
CA CYS A 148 7.11 -17.03 1.71
C CYS A 148 7.70 -15.74 2.27
N LEU A 149 9.02 -15.75 2.48
CA LEU A 149 9.82 -14.56 2.75
C LEU A 149 10.46 -14.07 1.44
N TYR A 150 10.20 -12.82 1.10
CA TYR A 150 10.83 -12.11 -0.01
C TYR A 150 11.61 -10.90 0.52
N ALA A 151 12.76 -10.60 -0.08
CA ALA A 151 13.52 -9.39 0.25
C ALA A 151 14.44 -8.96 -0.91
N GLY A 152 14.91 -7.70 -0.86
CA GLY A 152 15.90 -7.14 -1.78
C GLY A 152 15.34 -6.19 -2.84
N VAL A 153 16.22 -5.70 -3.70
CA VAL A 153 15.94 -4.75 -4.81
C VAL A 153 16.54 -5.29 -6.11
N PRO A 154 15.71 -5.90 -6.99
CA PRO A 154 14.32 -6.28 -6.78
C PRO A 154 14.14 -7.41 -5.75
N ALA A 155 12.95 -7.48 -5.14
CA ALA A 155 12.63 -8.52 -4.17
C ALA A 155 12.63 -9.91 -4.79
N LYS A 156 13.33 -10.85 -4.14
CA LYS A 156 13.40 -12.27 -4.53
C LYS A 156 12.99 -13.15 -3.36
N LYS A 157 12.48 -14.33 -3.66
CA LYS A 157 12.19 -15.36 -2.66
C LYS A 157 13.45 -15.77 -1.93
N ILE A 158 13.41 -15.69 -0.60
CA ILE A 158 14.50 -16.12 0.29
C ILE A 158 14.25 -17.54 0.78
N ARG A 159 13.00 -17.82 1.22
CA ARG A 159 12.58 -19.14 1.73
C ARG A 159 11.07 -19.22 1.89
N ASP A 160 10.57 -20.41 2.08
CA ASP A 160 9.22 -20.68 2.59
C ASP A 160 9.16 -20.45 4.11
N ILE A 161 7.95 -20.19 4.66
CA ILE A 161 7.68 -19.96 6.08
C ILE A 161 6.52 -20.80 6.59
#